data_31cea10765abdec7ef015673eb47271a
#
_entry.id   31cea10765abdec7ef015673eb47271a
#
_cell.length_a   1.000
_cell.length_b   1.000
_cell.length_c   1.000
_cell.angle_alpha   90.00
_cell.angle_beta   90.00
_cell.angle_gamma   90.00
#
_symmetry.space_group_name_H-M   'P 1'
#
loop_
_entity.id
_entity.type
_entity.pdbx_description
1 polymer ?
#
loop_
_entity_poly.entity_id
_entity_poly.type
_entity_poly.pdbx_seq_one_letter_code
_entity_poly.pdbx_strand_id
1 'polypeptide(L)'
;MKTDIQIAQEAEMIHIREVAAQLGIHEEELELYGNYKAKLSDELMEKVKDRENGKLILVTAINPTPAGEGKTTTSVGLGEAFGRLGKRAVLALREPSLGPCFGIKGGAAGGGYAQVVPMEDLNLHFTGDFHAITSANNLLAALLDNHIQQGNELRIDPRQIVWKRCLDMDDRVLRNIVVGLGSKMDGMVREDHFVITVASEIMAVLCLADDMADLKRRLGSMIVAYDFDGKPVTAADLKATGAMAALLKDALKPNLIQTLEHTPAIVHGGPFANIAHGCNSVRATKTALKLADYVVTEAGFGADLGAEKFLDIKCRMAGLQPDAVVLVATIRALKYNGGVPKAELSSENVEALKRGIVNLEKHIENLQKYGVPVVVTLNSFLTDTKDETDFVEQFCKERGCEFALSQVWEKGGEGGIALAEKVLKTLEEKESHFKPLYDSELSLTEKIETVAKEIYGADGVSYAPAALKELKRIEDLGMGEFPVCMAKTQYSLSDDQTKLGRPRGFTVQVREVYVSAGAGFVVVVTGAIMTMPGLGKKPAAYGIDVSDEGVITGLF
;
A
#
# COMPACT_ATOMS: atom_id res chain seq x y z
N MET A 1 18.75 10.55 -22.09
CA MET A 1 18.71 9.95 -20.74
C MET A 1 18.09 8.57 -20.90
N LYS A 2 18.64 7.54 -20.25
CA LYS A 2 18.09 6.17 -20.32
C LYS A 2 16.74 6.13 -19.62
N THR A 3 15.84 5.27 -20.10
CA THR A 3 14.56 4.98 -19.42
C THR A 3 14.79 4.06 -18.22
N ASP A 4 13.81 4.00 -17.29
CA ASP A 4 13.93 3.15 -16.10
C ASP A 4 14.15 1.68 -16.44
N ILE A 5 13.45 1.15 -17.48
CA ILE A 5 13.67 -0.23 -17.94
C ILE A 5 15.06 -0.44 -18.53
N GLN A 6 15.60 0.52 -19.29
CA GLN A 6 16.96 0.40 -19.83
C GLN A 6 18.02 0.36 -18.72
N ILE A 7 17.84 1.17 -17.67
CA ILE A 7 18.72 1.15 -16.49
C ILE A 7 18.64 -0.21 -15.80
N ALA A 8 17.44 -0.74 -15.62
CA ALA A 8 17.22 -2.04 -14.97
C ALA A 8 17.78 -3.21 -15.80
N GLN A 9 17.65 -3.18 -17.14
CA GLN A 9 18.18 -4.22 -18.04
C GLN A 9 19.71 -4.24 -18.12
N GLU A 10 20.35 -3.10 -17.89
CA GLU A 10 21.82 -3.00 -17.84
C GLU A 10 22.40 -3.30 -16.45
N ALA A 11 21.56 -3.56 -15.44
CA ALA A 11 22.00 -3.80 -14.09
C ALA A 11 22.81 -5.11 -13.97
N GLU A 12 23.96 -5.03 -13.33
CA GLU A 12 24.76 -6.21 -12.95
C GLU A 12 24.23 -6.78 -11.64
N MET A 13 23.26 -7.70 -11.73
CA MET A 13 22.68 -8.35 -10.55
C MET A 13 23.61 -9.44 -10.00
N ILE A 14 23.80 -9.47 -8.70
CA ILE A 14 24.45 -10.59 -8.01
C ILE A 14 23.43 -11.72 -7.75
N HIS A 15 23.91 -12.94 -7.54
CA HIS A 15 23.03 -14.08 -7.28
C HIS A 15 22.25 -13.87 -5.96
N ILE A 16 21.00 -14.29 -5.92
CA ILE A 16 20.12 -14.05 -4.75
C ILE A 16 20.68 -14.65 -3.44
N ARG A 17 21.49 -15.71 -3.51
CA ARG A 17 22.20 -16.28 -2.37
C ARG A 17 23.20 -15.30 -1.75
N GLU A 18 23.86 -14.50 -2.57
CA GLU A 18 24.80 -13.48 -2.12
C GLU A 18 24.05 -12.31 -1.46
N VAL A 19 22.90 -11.93 -2.02
CA VAL A 19 22.01 -10.94 -1.39
C VAL A 19 21.54 -11.44 -0.03
N ALA A 20 21.09 -12.69 0.07
CA ALA A 20 20.64 -13.33 1.31
C ALA A 20 21.75 -13.40 2.36
N ALA A 21 22.98 -13.69 1.94
CA ALA A 21 24.14 -13.76 2.83
C ALA A 21 24.42 -12.43 3.54
N GLN A 22 24.12 -11.28 2.94
CA GLN A 22 24.24 -9.95 3.58
C GLN A 22 23.34 -9.83 4.82
N LEU A 23 22.23 -10.58 4.86
CA LEU A 23 21.30 -10.64 5.97
C LEU A 23 21.55 -11.84 6.92
N GLY A 24 22.60 -12.63 6.66
CA GLY A 24 22.91 -13.84 7.41
C GLY A 24 21.90 -14.97 7.17
N ILE A 25 21.28 -15.00 6.00
CA ILE A 25 20.35 -16.05 5.55
C ILE A 25 21.17 -17.10 4.79
N HIS A 26 20.99 -18.37 5.14
CA HIS A 26 21.63 -19.51 4.47
C HIS A 26 20.78 -20.01 3.29
N GLU A 27 21.43 -20.73 2.36
CA GLU A 27 20.78 -21.23 1.15
C GLU A 27 19.58 -22.14 1.43
N GLU A 28 19.67 -22.98 2.45
CA GLU A 28 18.60 -23.90 2.87
C GLU A 28 17.34 -23.19 3.41
N GLU A 29 17.46 -21.89 3.72
CA GLU A 29 16.37 -21.03 4.19
C GLU A 29 15.67 -20.27 3.04
N LEU A 30 16.09 -20.54 1.79
CA LEU A 30 15.57 -19.92 0.57
C LEU A 30 14.86 -20.93 -0.31
N GLU A 31 13.74 -20.53 -0.90
CA GLU A 31 13.13 -21.21 -2.04
C GLU A 31 13.44 -20.40 -3.29
N LEU A 32 14.36 -20.91 -4.14
CA LEU A 32 14.86 -20.16 -5.29
C LEU A 32 13.83 -20.08 -6.42
N TYR A 33 13.64 -18.90 -6.96
CA TYR A 33 12.89 -18.59 -8.18
C TYR A 33 13.83 -18.05 -9.26
N GLY A 34 14.70 -18.92 -9.76
CA GLY A 34 15.82 -18.55 -10.64
C GLY A 34 17.01 -17.98 -9.85
N ASN A 35 17.84 -17.19 -10.53
CA ASN A 35 19.10 -16.70 -9.96
C ASN A 35 18.96 -15.45 -9.09
N TYR A 36 17.90 -14.66 -9.29
CA TYR A 36 17.80 -13.30 -8.77
C TYR A 36 16.60 -13.06 -7.85
N LYS A 37 15.78 -14.09 -7.61
CA LYS A 37 14.60 -14.06 -6.74
C LYS A 37 14.58 -15.28 -5.84
N ALA A 38 14.06 -15.14 -4.64
CA ALA A 38 13.76 -16.26 -3.74
C ALA A 38 12.60 -15.91 -2.81
N LYS A 39 11.92 -16.93 -2.32
CA LYS A 39 11.04 -16.81 -1.15
C LYS A 39 11.81 -17.14 0.12
N LEU A 40 11.46 -16.43 1.19
CA LEU A 40 11.97 -16.69 2.54
C LEU A 40 11.16 -17.81 3.18
N SER A 41 11.82 -18.84 3.68
CA SER A 41 11.16 -20.01 4.26
C SER A 41 10.50 -19.71 5.61
N ASP A 42 9.53 -20.54 6.01
CA ASP A 42 8.93 -20.46 7.34
C ASP A 42 9.95 -20.81 8.44
N GLU A 43 10.90 -21.69 8.16
CA GLU A 43 12.00 -22.08 9.05
C GLU A 43 12.90 -20.87 9.38
N LEU A 44 13.20 -20.02 8.39
CA LEU A 44 13.94 -18.78 8.63
C LEU A 44 13.19 -17.89 9.61
N MET A 45 11.89 -17.69 9.37
CA MET A 45 11.08 -16.80 10.22
C MET A 45 11.01 -17.31 11.66
N GLU A 46 10.86 -18.63 11.85
CA GLU A 46 10.88 -19.24 13.16
C GLU A 46 12.24 -19.09 13.85
N LYS A 47 13.34 -19.28 13.11
CA LYS A 47 14.72 -19.17 13.63
C LYS A 47 15.05 -17.74 14.11
N VAL A 48 14.51 -16.71 13.45
CA VAL A 48 14.87 -15.31 13.75
C VAL A 48 13.87 -14.60 14.67
N LYS A 49 12.71 -15.19 14.97
CA LYS A 49 11.59 -14.53 15.66
C LYS A 49 11.95 -13.88 17.00
N ASP A 50 12.90 -14.45 17.73
CA ASP A 50 13.32 -14.00 19.06
C ASP A 50 14.49 -13.01 19.02
N ARG A 51 15.02 -12.65 17.84
CA ARG A 51 16.06 -11.62 17.72
C ARG A 51 15.47 -10.25 18.06
N GLU A 52 16.34 -9.34 18.49
CA GLU A 52 15.97 -7.93 18.66
C GLU A 52 15.56 -7.31 17.32
N ASN A 53 14.63 -6.37 17.37
CA ASN A 53 14.21 -5.64 16.19
C ASN A 53 15.22 -4.57 15.82
N GLY A 54 15.48 -4.41 14.53
CA GLY A 54 16.09 -3.20 13.99
C GLY A 54 15.14 -2.00 14.03
N LYS A 55 15.62 -0.85 13.57
CA LYS A 55 14.88 0.40 13.51
C LYS A 55 13.92 0.43 12.32
N LEU A 56 12.65 0.72 12.57
CA LEU A 56 11.61 0.80 11.54
C LEU A 56 11.42 2.24 11.07
N ILE A 57 11.69 2.48 9.79
CA ILE A 57 11.58 3.79 9.14
C ILE A 57 10.46 3.73 8.11
N LEU A 58 9.41 4.52 8.31
CA LEU A 58 8.31 4.65 7.38
C LEU A 58 8.58 5.78 6.39
N VAL A 59 8.53 5.51 5.10
CA VAL A 59 8.53 6.54 4.04
C VAL A 59 7.10 6.78 3.57
N THR A 60 6.67 8.03 3.62
CA THR A 60 5.37 8.50 3.15
C THR A 60 5.53 9.81 2.38
N ALA A 61 4.45 10.44 1.94
CA ALA A 61 4.51 11.70 1.20
C ALA A 61 3.35 12.64 1.54
N ILE A 62 3.46 13.88 1.09
CA ILE A 62 2.31 14.81 1.02
C ILE A 62 1.29 14.33 -0.02
N ASN A 63 0.14 15.01 -0.16
CA ASN A 63 -0.83 14.66 -1.21
C ASN A 63 -0.17 14.70 -2.59
N PRO A 64 -0.27 13.61 -3.37
CA PRO A 64 0.45 13.48 -4.63
C PRO A 64 -0.16 14.32 -5.74
N THR A 65 0.69 14.70 -6.70
CA THR A 65 0.24 15.04 -8.05
C THR A 65 -0.11 13.76 -8.81
N PRO A 66 -0.82 13.85 -9.95
CA PRO A 66 -1.04 12.68 -10.80
C PRO A 66 0.23 12.02 -11.36
N ALA A 67 1.37 12.70 -11.29
CA ALA A 67 2.67 12.14 -11.69
C ALA A 67 3.35 11.32 -10.57
N GLY A 68 2.84 11.42 -9.33
CA GLY A 68 3.45 10.81 -8.14
C GLY A 68 4.59 11.65 -7.55
N GLU A 69 5.02 11.30 -6.34
CA GLU A 69 6.02 12.07 -5.57
C GLU A 69 7.34 11.30 -5.36
N GLY A 70 7.49 10.13 -5.96
CA GLY A 70 8.71 9.34 -5.90
C GLY A 70 9.01 8.69 -4.55
N LYS A 71 7.97 8.28 -3.81
CA LYS A 71 8.15 7.57 -2.51
C LYS A 71 9.00 6.32 -2.63
N THR A 72 8.66 5.42 -3.56
CA THR A 72 9.40 4.17 -3.74
C THR A 72 10.83 4.44 -4.15
N THR A 73 11.06 5.38 -5.08
CA THR A 73 12.39 5.84 -5.46
C THR A 73 13.18 6.36 -4.26
N THR A 74 12.55 7.18 -3.41
CA THR A 74 13.16 7.69 -2.17
C THR A 74 13.45 6.55 -1.18
N SER A 75 12.53 5.59 -1.02
CA SER A 75 12.72 4.44 -0.13
C SER A 75 13.90 3.58 -0.57
N VAL A 76 13.97 3.28 -1.86
CA VAL A 76 15.07 2.49 -2.44
C VAL A 76 16.40 3.22 -2.26
N GLY A 77 16.48 4.49 -2.69
CA GLY A 77 17.70 5.27 -2.58
C GLY A 77 18.15 5.51 -1.11
N LEU A 78 17.21 5.61 -0.17
CA LEU A 78 17.54 5.67 1.27
C LEU A 78 18.16 4.35 1.75
N GLY A 79 17.61 3.20 1.33
CA GLY A 79 18.17 1.88 1.64
C GLY A 79 19.58 1.71 1.07
N GLU A 80 19.78 2.10 -0.19
CA GLU A 80 21.11 2.10 -0.83
C GLU A 80 22.08 3.04 -0.13
N ALA A 81 21.64 4.23 0.29
CA ALA A 81 22.46 5.18 1.02
C ALA A 81 22.90 4.63 2.39
N PHE A 82 22.03 3.93 3.10
CA PHE A 82 22.43 3.21 4.32
C PHE A 82 23.53 2.19 4.02
N GLY A 83 23.42 1.42 2.94
CA GLY A 83 24.44 0.48 2.50
C GLY A 83 25.79 1.17 2.23
N ARG A 84 25.79 2.31 1.54
CA ARG A 84 26.99 3.13 1.30
C ARG A 84 27.62 3.68 2.59
N LEU A 85 26.82 3.94 3.61
CA LEU A 85 27.30 4.33 4.94
C LEU A 85 27.72 3.13 5.82
N GLY A 86 27.79 1.93 5.24
CA GLY A 86 28.18 0.71 5.96
C GLY A 86 27.14 0.21 6.95
N LYS A 87 25.89 0.63 6.81
CA LYS A 87 24.78 0.20 7.66
C LYS A 87 24.09 -1.03 7.07
N ARG A 88 23.73 -1.98 7.92
CA ARG A 88 22.96 -3.16 7.51
C ARG A 88 21.48 -2.79 7.41
N ALA A 89 21.03 -2.51 6.20
CA ALA A 89 19.66 -2.09 5.90
C ALA A 89 18.96 -3.10 4.99
N VAL A 90 17.64 -3.14 5.10
CA VAL A 90 16.75 -3.90 4.21
C VAL A 90 15.51 -3.08 3.88
N LEU A 91 15.04 -3.21 2.65
CA LEU A 91 13.79 -2.62 2.21
C LEU A 91 12.64 -3.60 2.46
N ALA A 92 11.47 -3.11 2.86
CA ALA A 92 10.24 -3.88 2.94
C ALA A 92 9.16 -3.17 2.12
N LEU A 93 8.90 -3.68 0.91
CA LEU A 93 8.13 -2.99 -0.13
C LEU A 93 6.88 -3.78 -0.55
N ARG A 94 5.98 -3.11 -1.26
CA ARG A 94 4.82 -3.74 -1.89
C ARG A 94 5.17 -4.28 -3.27
N GLU A 95 4.47 -5.35 -3.65
CA GLU A 95 4.48 -5.89 -5.00
C GLU A 95 3.53 -5.06 -5.90
N PRO A 96 3.91 -4.71 -7.14
CA PRO A 96 3.05 -3.96 -8.05
C PRO A 96 1.95 -4.85 -8.64
N SER A 97 0.79 -4.24 -8.95
CA SER A 97 -0.34 -4.85 -9.65
C SER A 97 -0.23 -4.66 -11.16
N LEU A 98 -0.65 -5.65 -11.93
CA LEU A 98 -0.63 -5.59 -13.40
C LEU A 98 -1.53 -4.50 -13.98
N GLY A 99 -2.71 -4.28 -13.39
CA GLY A 99 -3.66 -3.28 -13.88
C GLY A 99 -3.02 -1.90 -14.01
N PRO A 100 -2.47 -1.30 -12.95
CA PRO A 100 -1.73 -0.04 -13.03
C PRO A 100 -0.52 -0.07 -13.97
N CYS A 101 0.22 -1.19 -14.04
CA CYS A 101 1.37 -1.32 -14.94
C CYS A 101 0.98 -1.14 -16.41
N PHE A 102 -0.14 -1.72 -16.82
CA PHE A 102 -0.66 -1.60 -18.19
C PHE A 102 -1.62 -0.42 -18.38
N GLY A 103 -2.10 0.18 -17.29
CA GLY A 103 -3.10 1.25 -17.30
C GLY A 103 -2.51 2.66 -17.35
N ILE A 104 -2.19 3.21 -16.19
CA ILE A 104 -1.87 4.64 -16.07
C ILE A 104 -0.35 4.88 -16.06
N LYS A 105 0.41 3.99 -15.50
CA LYS A 105 1.85 4.04 -15.23
C LYS A 105 2.15 3.71 -13.75
N GLY A 106 3.25 3.08 -13.54
CA GLY A 106 3.90 3.02 -12.26
C GLY A 106 3.82 1.65 -11.61
N GLY A 107 4.78 0.82 -11.93
CA GLY A 107 5.21 -0.27 -11.08
C GLY A 107 5.77 0.29 -9.76
N ALA A 108 5.83 -0.54 -8.74
CA ALA A 108 6.42 -0.18 -7.44
C ALA A 108 7.93 -0.49 -7.38
N ALA A 109 8.63 -0.43 -8.52
CA ALA A 109 10.06 -0.78 -8.59
C ALA A 109 11.03 0.35 -8.22
N GLY A 110 10.53 1.58 -8.07
CA GLY A 110 11.36 2.79 -7.99
C GLY A 110 11.55 3.44 -9.35
N GLY A 111 12.60 4.23 -9.54
CA GLY A 111 12.91 4.88 -10.81
C GLY A 111 14.32 5.44 -10.87
N GLY A 112 14.81 5.71 -12.08
CA GLY A 112 16.19 6.14 -12.32
C GLY A 112 17.20 5.14 -11.77
N TYR A 113 18.17 5.62 -11.04
CA TYR A 113 19.21 4.79 -10.41
C TYR A 113 18.85 4.30 -8.99
N ALA A 114 17.60 4.48 -8.57
CA ALA A 114 17.07 3.93 -7.31
C ALA A 114 15.91 2.98 -7.61
N GLN A 115 16.22 1.76 -8.03
CA GLN A 115 15.27 0.72 -8.41
C GLN A 115 15.56 -0.62 -7.72
N VAL A 116 14.51 -1.43 -7.53
CA VAL A 116 14.62 -2.86 -7.22
C VAL A 116 14.61 -3.67 -8.50
N VAL A 117 15.44 -4.70 -8.56
CA VAL A 117 15.63 -5.58 -9.71
C VAL A 117 15.54 -7.06 -9.29
N PRO A 118 15.06 -7.95 -10.17
CA PRO A 118 14.69 -7.77 -11.59
C PRO A 118 13.36 -7.02 -11.76
N MET A 119 13.38 -5.88 -12.44
CA MET A 119 12.22 -4.99 -12.55
C MET A 119 11.11 -5.58 -13.43
N GLU A 120 11.47 -6.23 -14.54
CA GLU A 120 10.49 -6.85 -15.44
C GLU A 120 9.68 -7.93 -14.72
N ASP A 121 10.35 -8.84 -14.02
CA ASP A 121 9.70 -9.92 -13.28
C ASP A 121 8.78 -9.35 -12.21
N LEU A 122 9.26 -8.35 -11.47
CA LEU A 122 8.48 -7.70 -10.41
C LEU A 122 7.17 -7.09 -10.94
N ASN A 123 7.21 -6.43 -12.09
CA ASN A 123 6.06 -5.72 -12.67
C ASN A 123 5.12 -6.62 -13.48
N LEU A 124 5.56 -7.79 -13.92
CA LEU A 124 4.77 -8.69 -14.77
C LEU A 124 4.35 -9.95 -14.00
N HIS A 125 5.21 -10.97 -13.96
CA HIS A 125 4.95 -12.23 -13.28
C HIS A 125 6.08 -12.51 -12.28
N PHE A 126 5.91 -12.06 -11.04
CA PHE A 126 6.97 -12.11 -10.05
C PHE A 126 7.24 -13.53 -9.54
N THR A 127 6.46 -13.99 -8.56
CA THR A 127 6.55 -15.34 -7.98
C THR A 127 5.20 -16.03 -7.89
N GLY A 128 4.15 -15.42 -8.44
CA GLY A 128 2.82 -16.00 -8.53
C GLY A 128 1.88 -15.64 -7.38
N ASP A 129 2.26 -14.73 -6.49
CA ASP A 129 1.46 -14.38 -5.31
C ASP A 129 0.10 -13.78 -5.69
N PHE A 130 0.06 -12.87 -6.66
CA PHE A 130 -1.19 -12.26 -7.12
C PHE A 130 -2.08 -13.25 -7.87
N HIS A 131 -1.47 -14.17 -8.62
CA HIS A 131 -2.23 -15.27 -9.24
C HIS A 131 -2.86 -16.18 -8.18
N ALA A 132 -2.13 -16.52 -7.13
CA ALA A 132 -2.65 -17.32 -6.01
C ALA A 132 -3.82 -16.61 -5.29
N ILE A 133 -3.69 -15.30 -5.03
CA ILE A 133 -4.75 -14.48 -4.43
C ILE A 133 -5.99 -14.46 -5.32
N THR A 134 -5.82 -14.19 -6.62
CA THR A 134 -6.91 -14.19 -7.61
C THR A 134 -7.61 -15.55 -7.63
N SER A 135 -6.85 -16.64 -7.67
CA SER A 135 -7.37 -18.00 -7.70
C SER A 135 -8.16 -18.35 -6.42
N ALA A 136 -7.64 -17.99 -5.25
CA ALA A 136 -8.31 -18.23 -3.96
C ALA A 136 -9.61 -17.42 -3.86
N ASN A 137 -9.59 -16.17 -4.29
CA ASN A 137 -10.77 -15.29 -4.31
C ASN A 137 -11.89 -15.86 -5.20
N ASN A 138 -11.52 -16.29 -6.40
CA ASN A 138 -12.48 -16.79 -7.37
C ASN A 138 -12.93 -18.22 -7.06
N LEU A 139 -12.10 -19.04 -6.38
CA LEU A 139 -12.54 -20.31 -5.81
C LEU A 139 -13.67 -20.10 -4.79
N LEU A 140 -13.54 -19.13 -3.89
CA LEU A 140 -14.59 -18.80 -2.92
C LEU A 140 -15.87 -18.35 -3.61
N ALA A 141 -15.78 -17.52 -4.65
CA ALA A 141 -16.94 -17.11 -5.45
C ALA A 141 -17.61 -18.31 -6.14
N ALA A 142 -16.82 -19.24 -6.69
CA ALA A 142 -17.33 -20.46 -7.31
C ALA A 142 -18.02 -21.39 -6.31
N LEU A 143 -17.44 -21.55 -5.11
CA LEU A 143 -18.03 -22.35 -4.03
C LEU A 143 -19.36 -21.76 -3.54
N LEU A 144 -19.44 -20.44 -3.44
CA LEU A 144 -20.66 -19.73 -3.08
C LEU A 144 -21.79 -20.00 -4.07
N ASP A 145 -21.54 -19.78 -5.36
CA ASP A 145 -22.53 -20.01 -6.42
C ASP A 145 -22.89 -21.50 -6.53
N ASN A 146 -21.91 -22.41 -6.39
CA ASN A 146 -22.16 -23.84 -6.37
C ASN A 146 -23.03 -24.27 -5.17
N HIS A 147 -22.80 -23.68 -3.97
CA HIS A 147 -23.63 -23.95 -2.79
C HIS A 147 -25.10 -23.60 -3.05
N ILE A 148 -25.36 -22.44 -3.66
CA ILE A 148 -26.72 -22.02 -4.04
C ILE A 148 -27.32 -22.97 -5.08
N GLN A 149 -26.55 -23.37 -6.09
CA GLN A 149 -26.99 -24.29 -7.16
C GLN A 149 -27.34 -25.70 -6.62
N GLN A 150 -26.59 -26.19 -5.61
CA GLN A 150 -26.73 -27.55 -5.07
C GLN A 150 -27.72 -27.65 -3.90
N GLY A 151 -28.59 -26.70 -3.73
CA GLY A 151 -29.69 -26.78 -2.76
C GLY A 151 -29.69 -25.73 -1.67
N ASN A 152 -28.64 -24.90 -1.56
CA ASN A 152 -28.59 -23.72 -0.67
C ASN A 152 -28.94 -24.04 0.81
N GLU A 153 -28.29 -25.07 1.37
CA GLU A 153 -28.54 -25.51 2.76
C GLU A 153 -28.33 -24.37 3.80
N LEU A 154 -27.42 -23.45 3.54
CA LEU A 154 -27.16 -22.27 4.37
C LEU A 154 -28.21 -21.17 4.20
N ARG A 155 -29.21 -21.37 3.34
CA ARG A 155 -30.29 -20.42 3.09
C ARG A 155 -29.77 -19.03 2.70
N ILE A 156 -28.71 -18.94 1.91
CA ILE A 156 -28.15 -17.68 1.42
C ILE A 156 -29.24 -16.93 0.63
N ASP A 157 -29.45 -15.64 0.95
CA ASP A 157 -30.26 -14.75 0.13
C ASP A 157 -29.42 -14.27 -1.07
N PRO A 158 -29.74 -14.66 -2.31
CA PRO A 158 -28.97 -14.28 -3.48
C PRO A 158 -28.88 -12.76 -3.73
N ARG A 159 -29.77 -11.99 -3.11
CA ARG A 159 -29.78 -10.52 -3.18
C ARG A 159 -28.84 -9.89 -2.13
N GLN A 160 -28.28 -10.67 -1.23
CA GLN A 160 -27.38 -10.25 -0.17
C GLN A 160 -26.00 -10.90 -0.23
N ILE A 161 -25.57 -11.26 -1.44
CA ILE A 161 -24.21 -11.68 -1.69
C ILE A 161 -23.32 -10.45 -1.72
N VAL A 162 -22.29 -10.43 -0.87
CA VAL A 162 -21.33 -9.31 -0.75
C VAL A 162 -19.97 -9.67 -1.34
N TRP A 163 -19.68 -10.96 -1.54
CA TRP A 163 -18.43 -11.41 -2.12
C TRP A 163 -18.37 -11.09 -3.61
N LYS A 164 -17.22 -10.57 -4.04
CA LYS A 164 -16.95 -10.17 -5.42
C LYS A 164 -15.86 -11.04 -6.03
N ARG A 165 -15.90 -11.26 -7.32
CA ARG A 165 -14.81 -11.86 -8.08
C ARG A 165 -13.66 -10.87 -8.20
N CYS A 166 -12.48 -11.32 -8.59
CA CYS A 166 -11.36 -10.41 -8.86
C CYS A 166 -10.57 -10.79 -10.11
N LEU A 167 -9.92 -9.77 -10.67
CA LEU A 167 -9.00 -9.88 -11.80
C LEU A 167 -7.93 -8.80 -11.62
N ASP A 168 -6.65 -9.15 -11.81
CA ASP A 168 -5.56 -8.17 -11.68
C ASP A 168 -5.33 -7.41 -12.99
N MET A 169 -6.36 -6.70 -13.43
CA MET A 169 -6.35 -5.85 -14.63
C MET A 169 -7.34 -4.70 -14.47
N ASP A 170 -7.06 -3.56 -15.14
CA ASP A 170 -7.96 -2.42 -15.21
C ASP A 170 -9.06 -2.67 -16.26
N ASP A 171 -10.20 -3.19 -15.83
CA ASP A 171 -11.33 -3.52 -16.73
C ASP A 171 -12.68 -2.99 -16.22
N ARG A 172 -13.05 -1.80 -16.70
CA ARG A 172 -14.27 -1.11 -16.24
C ARG A 172 -15.59 -1.83 -16.57
N VAL A 173 -15.61 -2.69 -17.57
CA VAL A 173 -16.85 -3.40 -17.94
C VAL A 173 -17.20 -4.51 -16.96
N LEU A 174 -16.24 -4.93 -16.14
CA LEU A 174 -16.44 -5.93 -15.09
C LEU A 174 -17.00 -5.36 -13.78
N ARG A 175 -17.21 -4.04 -13.69
CA ARG A 175 -17.75 -3.41 -12.46
C ARG A 175 -19.12 -3.93 -12.09
N ASN A 176 -19.99 -4.09 -13.09
CA ASN A 176 -21.32 -4.64 -12.93
C ASN A 176 -21.60 -5.60 -14.09
N ILE A 177 -21.83 -6.86 -13.78
CA ILE A 177 -22.06 -7.92 -14.75
C ILE A 177 -23.26 -8.76 -14.34
N VAL A 178 -23.76 -9.57 -15.24
CA VAL A 178 -24.77 -10.59 -14.95
C VAL A 178 -24.12 -11.96 -15.11
N VAL A 179 -24.25 -12.80 -14.11
CA VAL A 179 -23.76 -14.19 -14.12
C VAL A 179 -24.91 -15.19 -14.14
N GLY A 180 -24.62 -16.45 -14.46
CA GLY A 180 -25.59 -17.53 -14.44
C GLY A 180 -26.59 -17.50 -15.60
N LEU A 181 -26.31 -16.77 -16.70
CA LEU A 181 -27.13 -16.75 -17.90
C LEU A 181 -27.09 -18.12 -18.61
N GLY A 182 -28.24 -18.56 -19.11
CA GLY A 182 -28.36 -19.81 -19.86
C GLY A 182 -29.45 -20.71 -19.29
N SER A 183 -29.12 -21.97 -19.06
CA SER A 183 -30.04 -22.99 -18.54
C SER A 183 -29.98 -23.10 -17.01
N LYS A 184 -30.81 -23.98 -16.43
CA LYS A 184 -30.73 -24.32 -15.01
C LYS A 184 -29.36 -24.91 -14.59
N MET A 185 -28.58 -25.40 -15.55
CA MET A 185 -27.25 -25.96 -15.29
C MET A 185 -26.17 -24.90 -15.15
N ASP A 186 -26.45 -23.66 -15.58
CA ASP A 186 -25.49 -22.57 -15.63
C ASP A 186 -25.51 -21.71 -14.35
N GLY A 187 -26.36 -22.04 -13.39
CA GLY A 187 -26.45 -21.37 -12.09
C GLY A 187 -27.68 -20.44 -11.96
N MET A 188 -27.69 -19.65 -10.92
CA MET A 188 -28.73 -18.64 -10.67
C MET A 188 -28.35 -17.33 -11.33
N VAL A 189 -29.28 -16.75 -12.13
CA VAL A 189 -29.06 -15.43 -12.73
C VAL A 189 -29.08 -14.35 -11.66
N ARG A 190 -27.98 -13.62 -11.54
CA ARG A 190 -27.84 -12.51 -10.60
C ARG A 190 -26.84 -11.47 -11.09
N GLU A 191 -26.89 -10.27 -10.52
CA GLU A 191 -25.83 -9.30 -10.66
C GLU A 191 -24.58 -9.76 -9.89
N ASP A 192 -23.42 -9.51 -10.45
CA ASP A 192 -22.14 -9.75 -9.81
C ASP A 192 -21.16 -8.61 -10.16
N HIS A 193 -20.01 -8.59 -9.47
CA HIS A 193 -19.03 -7.52 -9.59
C HIS A 193 -17.63 -8.11 -9.55
N PHE A 194 -16.69 -7.46 -10.24
CA PHE A 194 -15.26 -7.70 -10.07
C PHE A 194 -14.60 -6.52 -9.35
N VAL A 195 -13.61 -6.84 -8.55
CA VAL A 195 -12.63 -5.88 -8.03
C VAL A 195 -11.26 -6.22 -8.61
N ILE A 196 -10.36 -5.25 -8.67
CA ILE A 196 -8.96 -5.56 -8.98
C ILE A 196 -8.36 -6.39 -7.83
N THR A 197 -7.46 -7.32 -8.11
CA THR A 197 -6.93 -8.27 -7.10
C THR A 197 -6.38 -7.57 -5.86
N VAL A 198 -5.72 -6.44 -6.02
CA VAL A 198 -5.16 -5.63 -4.91
C VAL A 198 -6.22 -4.91 -4.06
N ALA A 199 -7.49 -4.90 -4.51
CA ALA A 199 -8.64 -4.42 -3.75
C ALA A 199 -9.42 -5.54 -3.06
N SER A 200 -9.06 -6.80 -3.29
CA SER A 200 -9.73 -7.95 -2.67
C SER A 200 -9.44 -8.04 -1.17
N GLU A 201 -10.39 -8.57 -0.41
CA GLU A 201 -10.19 -8.82 1.02
C GLU A 201 -9.07 -9.84 1.27
N ILE A 202 -8.90 -10.84 0.37
CA ILE A 202 -7.82 -11.83 0.48
C ILE A 202 -6.44 -11.19 0.40
N MET A 203 -6.25 -10.17 -0.43
CA MET A 203 -4.99 -9.41 -0.45
C MET A 203 -4.71 -8.78 0.92
N ALA A 204 -5.71 -8.16 1.55
CA ALA A 204 -5.56 -7.58 2.88
C ALA A 204 -5.33 -8.65 3.95
N VAL A 205 -6.05 -9.77 3.89
CA VAL A 205 -5.88 -10.92 4.79
C VAL A 205 -4.46 -11.47 4.71
N LEU A 206 -3.94 -11.74 3.51
CA LEU A 206 -2.58 -12.24 3.31
C LEU A 206 -1.53 -11.27 3.89
N CYS A 207 -1.73 -9.97 3.69
CA CYS A 207 -0.80 -8.96 4.19
C CYS A 207 -0.84 -8.76 5.70
N LEU A 208 -1.95 -9.09 6.36
CA LEU A 208 -2.10 -8.94 7.82
C LEU A 208 -1.89 -10.25 8.59
N ALA A 209 -1.85 -11.39 7.91
CA ALA A 209 -1.61 -12.68 8.54
C ALA A 209 -0.17 -12.82 9.07
N ASP A 210 -0.05 -13.36 10.28
CA ASP A 210 1.25 -13.65 10.90
C ASP A 210 1.83 -15.00 10.43
N ASP A 211 0.98 -16.00 10.30
CA ASP A 211 1.36 -17.36 9.92
C ASP A 211 0.21 -18.11 9.22
N MET A 212 0.40 -19.38 8.91
CA MET A 212 -0.62 -20.21 8.26
C MET A 212 -1.88 -20.42 9.13
N ALA A 213 -1.74 -20.51 10.44
CA ALA A 213 -2.87 -20.69 11.34
C ALA A 213 -3.72 -19.39 11.40
N ASP A 214 -3.06 -18.25 11.49
CA ASP A 214 -3.71 -16.94 11.44
C ASP A 214 -4.34 -16.68 10.05
N LEU A 215 -3.65 -17.04 8.97
CA LEU A 215 -4.22 -16.99 7.61
C LEU A 215 -5.53 -17.76 7.53
N LYS A 216 -5.56 -19.02 7.97
CA LYS A 216 -6.78 -19.86 7.97
C LYS A 216 -7.89 -19.25 8.82
N ARG A 217 -7.57 -18.74 10.00
CA ARG A 217 -8.54 -18.09 10.90
C ARG A 217 -9.17 -16.88 10.20
N ARG A 218 -8.36 -16.02 9.61
CA ARG A 218 -8.81 -14.83 8.88
C ARG A 218 -9.63 -15.17 7.66
N LEU A 219 -9.16 -16.11 6.82
CA LEU A 219 -9.92 -16.59 5.65
C LEU A 219 -11.29 -17.13 6.06
N GLY A 220 -11.35 -17.92 7.14
CA GLY A 220 -12.60 -18.48 7.65
C GLY A 220 -13.59 -17.43 8.11
N SER A 221 -13.13 -16.30 8.62
CA SER A 221 -13.96 -15.20 9.14
C SER A 221 -14.54 -14.27 8.06
N MET A 222 -14.07 -14.37 6.80
CA MET A 222 -14.58 -13.52 5.72
C MET A 222 -16.07 -13.74 5.49
N ILE A 223 -16.85 -12.66 5.52
CA ILE A 223 -18.29 -12.67 5.23
C ILE A 223 -18.49 -12.64 3.72
N VAL A 224 -19.21 -13.62 3.19
CA VAL A 224 -19.45 -13.76 1.73
C VAL A 224 -20.87 -13.38 1.32
N ALA A 225 -21.83 -13.57 2.23
CA ALA A 225 -23.24 -13.30 2.00
C ALA A 225 -23.97 -13.19 3.34
N TYR A 226 -25.27 -12.94 3.27
CA TYR A 226 -26.19 -13.07 4.41
C TYR A 226 -27.33 -14.02 4.04
N ASP A 227 -27.82 -14.76 5.04
CA ASP A 227 -28.97 -15.63 4.88
C ASP A 227 -30.30 -14.85 4.84
N PHE A 228 -31.41 -15.53 4.60
CA PHE A 228 -32.75 -14.90 4.57
C PHE A 228 -33.17 -14.28 5.92
N ASP A 229 -32.51 -14.64 7.02
CA ASP A 229 -32.75 -14.08 8.34
C ASP A 229 -31.76 -12.92 8.67
N GLY A 230 -30.87 -12.57 7.71
CA GLY A 230 -29.89 -11.49 7.83
C GLY A 230 -28.63 -11.87 8.63
N LYS A 231 -28.41 -13.15 8.90
CA LYS A 231 -27.19 -13.63 9.56
C LYS A 231 -26.04 -13.75 8.55
N PRO A 232 -24.81 -13.41 8.96
CA PRO A 232 -23.65 -13.54 8.08
C PRO A 232 -23.37 -15.01 7.75
N VAL A 233 -23.02 -15.27 6.49
CA VAL A 233 -22.46 -16.53 6.01
C VAL A 233 -21.00 -16.30 5.68
N THR A 234 -20.13 -17.13 6.20
CA THR A 234 -18.68 -16.99 6.11
C THR A 234 -18.05 -18.00 5.14
N ALA A 235 -16.78 -17.77 4.80
CA ALA A 235 -16.01 -18.74 4.02
C ALA A 235 -15.83 -20.08 4.77
N ALA A 236 -15.81 -20.05 6.12
CA ALA A 236 -15.78 -21.28 6.92
C ALA A 236 -17.08 -22.08 6.79
N ASP A 237 -18.24 -21.43 6.74
CA ASP A 237 -19.53 -22.07 6.54
C ASP A 237 -19.60 -22.79 5.19
N LEU A 238 -18.97 -22.22 4.15
CA LEU A 238 -18.81 -22.84 2.83
C LEU A 238 -17.70 -23.90 2.78
N LYS A 239 -17.01 -24.16 3.88
CA LYS A 239 -15.87 -25.10 3.97
C LYS A 239 -14.72 -24.75 3.00
N ALA A 240 -14.56 -23.48 2.63
CA ALA A 240 -13.60 -23.00 1.63
C ALA A 240 -12.19 -22.81 2.19
N THR A 241 -12.05 -22.60 3.51
CA THR A 241 -10.83 -22.16 4.18
C THR A 241 -9.60 -23.00 3.83
N GLY A 242 -9.72 -24.33 3.87
CA GLY A 242 -8.59 -25.24 3.62
C GLY A 242 -8.08 -25.17 2.18
N ALA A 243 -8.99 -25.17 1.20
CA ALA A 243 -8.64 -25.10 -0.21
C ALA A 243 -8.03 -23.74 -0.58
N MET A 244 -8.56 -22.64 -0.02
CA MET A 244 -7.99 -21.31 -0.21
C MET A 244 -6.59 -21.23 0.41
N ALA A 245 -6.39 -21.74 1.62
CA ALA A 245 -5.08 -21.76 2.26
C ALA A 245 -4.06 -22.59 1.48
N ALA A 246 -4.48 -23.68 0.85
CA ALA A 246 -3.62 -24.49 -0.03
C ALA A 246 -3.14 -23.70 -1.24
N LEU A 247 -4.02 -22.91 -1.88
CA LEU A 247 -3.65 -22.01 -2.98
C LEU A 247 -2.69 -20.89 -2.53
N LEU A 248 -2.83 -20.42 -1.31
CA LEU A 248 -2.05 -19.31 -0.75
C LEU A 248 -0.78 -19.73 -0.02
N LYS A 249 -0.49 -21.03 0.08
CA LYS A 249 0.62 -21.57 0.88
C LYS A 249 1.96 -20.91 0.55
N ASP A 250 2.32 -20.85 -0.72
CA ASP A 250 3.59 -20.28 -1.14
C ASP A 250 3.51 -18.74 -1.23
N ALA A 251 2.34 -18.19 -1.56
CA ALA A 251 2.09 -16.77 -1.57
C ALA A 251 2.21 -16.11 -0.18
N LEU A 252 2.09 -16.87 0.90
CA LEU A 252 2.27 -16.37 2.27
C LEU A 252 3.74 -16.08 2.61
N LYS A 253 4.69 -16.64 1.87
CA LYS A 253 6.14 -16.46 2.07
C LYS A 253 6.60 -15.18 1.37
N PRO A 254 7.29 -14.25 2.09
CA PRO A 254 7.83 -13.03 1.49
C PRO A 254 8.89 -13.32 0.43
N ASN A 255 9.02 -12.42 -0.54
CA ASN A 255 9.97 -12.53 -1.64
C ASN A 255 11.21 -11.67 -1.36
N LEU A 256 12.40 -12.21 -1.63
CA LEU A 256 13.67 -11.51 -1.56
C LEU A 256 14.19 -11.20 -2.96
N ILE A 257 14.57 -9.95 -3.18
CA ILE A 257 15.26 -9.41 -4.36
C ILE A 257 16.33 -8.41 -3.92
N GLN A 258 16.86 -7.62 -4.86
CA GLN A 258 17.91 -6.63 -4.61
C GLN A 258 17.60 -5.29 -5.26
N THR A 259 18.29 -4.24 -4.83
CA THR A 259 18.34 -2.97 -5.56
C THR A 259 19.47 -2.97 -6.58
N LEU A 260 19.55 -1.90 -7.39
CA LEU A 260 20.67 -1.69 -8.32
C LEU A 260 22.05 -1.71 -7.61
N GLU A 261 22.12 -1.27 -6.37
CA GLU A 261 23.33 -1.28 -5.52
C GLU A 261 23.40 -2.49 -4.59
N HIS A 262 22.63 -3.55 -4.88
CA HIS A 262 22.61 -4.82 -4.17
C HIS A 262 22.11 -4.78 -2.72
N THR A 263 21.44 -3.71 -2.32
CA THR A 263 20.74 -3.67 -1.02
C THR A 263 19.60 -4.69 -1.03
N PRO A 264 19.47 -5.56 -0.02
CA PRO A 264 18.38 -6.52 0.03
C PRO A 264 17.01 -5.86 0.12
N ALA A 265 16.03 -6.38 -0.63
CA ALA A 265 14.66 -5.92 -0.60
C ALA A 265 13.69 -7.11 -0.44
N ILE A 266 12.85 -7.04 0.58
CA ILE A 266 11.77 -8.00 0.83
C ILE A 266 10.49 -7.39 0.28
N VAL A 267 9.94 -8.03 -0.76
CA VAL A 267 8.72 -7.55 -1.47
C VAL A 267 7.60 -8.54 -1.24
N HIS A 268 6.46 -8.08 -0.71
CA HIS A 268 5.36 -8.98 -0.40
C HIS A 268 4.02 -8.26 -0.24
N GLY A 269 3.03 -8.68 -1.05
CA GLY A 269 1.69 -8.12 -1.07
C GLY A 269 1.62 -6.68 -1.58
N GLY A 270 0.44 -6.23 -2.00
CA GLY A 270 0.27 -4.92 -2.61
C GLY A 270 -1.12 -4.32 -2.48
N PRO A 271 -1.75 -4.28 -1.27
CA PRO A 271 -3.08 -3.73 -1.11
C PRO A 271 -3.10 -2.24 -1.44
N PHE A 272 -4.18 -1.77 -2.09
CA PHE A 272 -4.35 -0.35 -2.38
C PHE A 272 -4.61 0.48 -1.12
N ALA A 273 -3.97 1.67 -1.02
CA ALA A 273 -4.08 2.53 0.15
C ALA A 273 -5.35 3.39 0.21
N ASN A 274 -6.10 3.50 -0.87
CA ASN A 274 -7.35 4.25 -0.90
C ASN A 274 -8.60 3.41 -0.58
N ILE A 275 -8.45 2.09 -0.47
CA ILE A 275 -9.55 1.14 -0.19
C ILE A 275 -9.16 0.01 0.78
N ALA A 276 -7.88 -0.15 1.08
CA ALA A 276 -7.32 -1.09 2.04
C ALA A 276 -6.18 -0.42 2.80
N HIS A 277 -5.41 -1.16 3.61
CA HIS A 277 -4.37 -0.57 4.46
C HIS A 277 -3.10 -0.10 3.73
N GLY A 278 -2.92 -0.44 2.45
CA GLY A 278 -1.93 0.19 1.57
C GLY A 278 -0.45 -0.03 1.91
N CYS A 279 -0.13 -1.12 2.59
CA CYS A 279 1.22 -1.43 3.06
C CYS A 279 1.59 -2.86 2.68
N ASN A 280 2.89 -3.17 2.62
CA ASN A 280 3.37 -4.54 2.48
C ASN A 280 2.96 -5.42 3.67
N SER A 281 3.24 -6.72 3.60
CA SER A 281 2.77 -7.66 4.62
C SER A 281 3.43 -7.45 5.99
N VAL A 282 2.71 -7.85 7.03
CA VAL A 282 3.22 -7.94 8.40
C VAL A 282 4.40 -8.89 8.48
N ARG A 283 4.30 -10.06 7.82
CA ARG A 283 5.40 -11.06 7.77
C ARG A 283 6.68 -10.46 7.19
N ALA A 284 6.60 -9.77 6.05
CA ALA A 284 7.76 -9.13 5.44
C ALA A 284 8.41 -8.09 6.37
N THR A 285 7.61 -7.24 7.00
CA THR A 285 8.11 -6.20 7.90
C THR A 285 8.72 -6.81 9.19
N LYS A 286 8.04 -7.76 9.81
CA LYS A 286 8.56 -8.43 11.02
C LYS A 286 9.85 -9.20 10.72
N THR A 287 9.91 -9.93 9.60
CA THR A 287 11.13 -10.64 9.18
C THR A 287 12.27 -9.67 8.89
N ALA A 288 12.01 -8.59 8.18
CA ALA A 288 12.99 -7.53 7.92
C ALA A 288 13.60 -6.97 9.20
N LEU A 289 12.75 -6.66 10.20
CA LEU A 289 13.19 -6.14 11.51
C LEU A 289 14.09 -7.10 12.27
N LYS A 290 13.98 -8.42 12.05
CA LYS A 290 14.83 -9.44 12.67
C LYS A 290 16.14 -9.69 11.92
N LEU A 291 16.24 -9.23 10.68
CA LEU A 291 17.37 -9.50 9.80
C LEU A 291 18.35 -8.32 9.66
N ALA A 292 17.89 -7.09 9.88
CA ALA A 292 18.71 -5.90 9.65
C ALA A 292 18.59 -4.88 10.79
N ASP A 293 19.56 -3.98 10.87
CA ASP A 293 19.59 -2.92 11.88
C ASP A 293 18.63 -1.77 11.51
N TYR A 294 18.39 -1.58 10.22
CA TYR A 294 17.50 -0.56 9.67
C TYR A 294 16.57 -1.16 8.64
N VAL A 295 15.26 -0.93 8.81
CA VAL A 295 14.22 -1.37 7.89
C VAL A 295 13.53 -0.14 7.32
N VAL A 296 13.60 0.02 6.01
CA VAL A 296 12.89 1.08 5.28
C VAL A 296 11.65 0.48 4.63
N THR A 297 10.48 0.96 5.02
CA THR A 297 9.20 0.55 4.44
C THR A 297 8.42 1.75 3.94
N GLU A 298 7.39 1.52 3.14
CA GLU A 298 6.56 2.59 2.61
C GLU A 298 5.06 2.35 2.83
N ALA A 299 4.29 3.44 2.79
CA ALA A 299 2.84 3.41 2.75
C ALA A 299 2.32 4.11 1.48
N GLY A 300 1.24 3.60 0.90
CA GLY A 300 0.71 4.09 -0.36
C GLY A 300 0.12 5.50 -0.27
N PHE A 301 0.22 6.27 -1.35
CA PHE A 301 -0.29 7.64 -1.47
C PHE A 301 0.29 8.62 -0.42
N GLY A 302 -0.51 9.59 0.03
CA GLY A 302 -0.12 10.58 1.03
C GLY A 302 -0.21 10.08 2.47
N ALA A 303 0.37 10.84 3.39
CA ALA A 303 0.38 10.48 4.80
C ALA A 303 -1.02 10.50 5.44
N ASP A 304 -1.95 11.23 4.86
CA ASP A 304 -3.36 11.25 5.24
C ASP A 304 -4.13 9.95 4.93
N LEU A 305 -3.59 9.11 4.05
CA LEU A 305 -4.15 7.80 3.69
C LEU A 305 -3.23 6.65 4.09
N GLY A 306 -2.09 6.54 3.43
CA GLY A 306 -1.21 5.39 3.61
C GLY A 306 -0.55 5.36 4.99
N ALA A 307 0.06 6.47 5.44
CA ALA A 307 0.69 6.48 6.76
C ALA A 307 -0.33 6.36 7.88
N GLU A 308 -1.48 7.01 7.79
CA GLU A 308 -2.58 6.85 8.75
C GLU A 308 -2.93 5.36 8.93
N LYS A 309 -3.17 4.65 7.81
CA LYS A 309 -3.52 3.21 7.85
C LYS A 309 -2.36 2.31 8.28
N PHE A 310 -1.13 2.66 7.93
CA PHE A 310 0.05 1.98 8.43
C PHE A 310 0.10 2.05 9.97
N LEU A 311 -0.15 3.24 10.53
CA LEU A 311 -0.07 3.50 11.96
C LEU A 311 -1.30 2.96 12.71
N ASP A 312 -2.51 3.25 12.24
CA ASP A 312 -3.76 2.89 12.93
C ASP A 312 -4.26 1.47 12.65
N ILE A 313 -3.88 0.86 11.52
CA ILE A 313 -4.28 -0.51 11.19
C ILE A 313 -3.09 -1.48 11.35
N LYS A 314 -2.05 -1.34 10.52
CA LYS A 314 -0.96 -2.33 10.48
C LYS A 314 -0.15 -2.35 11.77
N CYS A 315 0.31 -1.20 12.27
CA CYS A 315 1.10 -1.13 13.50
C CYS A 315 0.27 -1.58 14.71
N ARG A 316 -0.99 -1.15 14.80
CA ARG A 316 -1.90 -1.58 15.85
C ARG A 316 -2.06 -3.11 15.88
N MET A 317 -2.38 -3.73 14.75
CA MET A 317 -2.64 -5.16 14.67
C MET A 317 -1.39 -6.02 14.86
N ALA A 318 -0.26 -5.56 14.36
CA ALA A 318 0.99 -6.32 14.36
C ALA A 318 1.92 -6.03 15.53
N GLY A 319 1.58 -5.06 16.39
CA GLY A 319 2.45 -4.61 17.50
C GLY A 319 3.73 -3.94 17.02
N LEU A 320 3.70 -3.31 15.82
CA LEU A 320 4.85 -2.61 15.27
C LEU A 320 4.96 -1.20 15.85
N GLN A 321 6.18 -0.73 16.03
CA GLN A 321 6.48 0.62 16.51
C GLN A 321 7.50 1.27 15.56
N PRO A 322 7.08 2.23 14.72
CA PRO A 322 8.00 2.96 13.85
C PRO A 322 8.88 3.89 14.68
N ASP A 323 10.17 3.91 14.36
CA ASP A 323 11.17 4.74 15.05
C ASP A 323 11.28 6.14 14.43
N ALA A 324 11.06 6.26 13.12
CA ALA A 324 11.05 7.52 12.40
C ALA A 324 10.14 7.46 11.18
N VAL A 325 9.69 8.63 10.72
CA VAL A 325 8.96 8.80 9.47
C VAL A 325 9.74 9.75 8.55
N VAL A 326 9.95 9.34 7.31
CA VAL A 326 10.44 10.21 6.24
C VAL A 326 9.24 10.69 5.43
N LEU A 327 9.01 12.00 5.44
CA LEU A 327 7.93 12.66 4.70
C LEU A 327 8.48 13.26 3.42
N VAL A 328 8.12 12.66 2.29
CA VAL A 328 8.55 13.10 0.95
C VAL A 328 7.66 14.24 0.46
N ALA A 329 8.26 15.32 0.04
CA ALA A 329 7.63 16.41 -0.68
C ALA A 329 8.33 16.64 -2.02
N THR A 330 7.66 17.32 -2.95
CA THR A 330 8.24 17.83 -4.19
C THR A 330 7.84 19.28 -4.38
N ILE A 331 8.71 20.08 -4.99
CA ILE A 331 8.39 21.47 -5.37
C ILE A 331 7.14 21.49 -6.26
N ARG A 332 7.02 20.53 -7.18
CA ARG A 332 5.86 20.40 -8.07
C ARG A 332 4.56 20.18 -7.31
N ALA A 333 4.53 19.26 -6.34
CA ALA A 333 3.34 19.00 -5.53
C ALA A 333 2.95 20.22 -4.68
N LEU A 334 3.92 20.89 -4.09
CA LEU A 334 3.66 22.08 -3.30
C LEU A 334 3.12 23.23 -4.18
N LYS A 335 3.69 23.48 -5.35
CA LYS A 335 3.15 24.46 -6.32
C LYS A 335 1.74 24.08 -6.81
N TYR A 336 1.50 22.80 -7.09
CA TYR A 336 0.17 22.29 -7.46
C TYR A 336 -0.85 22.56 -6.35
N ASN A 337 -0.51 22.26 -5.10
CA ASN A 337 -1.32 22.58 -3.93
C ASN A 337 -1.47 24.10 -3.70
N GLY A 338 -0.59 24.92 -4.26
CA GLY A 338 -0.66 26.38 -4.32
C GLY A 338 -1.47 26.95 -5.49
N GLY A 339 -2.09 26.06 -6.30
CA GLY A 339 -2.99 26.42 -7.39
C GLY A 339 -2.33 26.58 -8.77
N VAL A 340 -1.10 26.10 -8.95
CA VAL A 340 -0.42 26.12 -10.27
C VAL A 340 -0.94 24.99 -11.16
N PRO A 341 -1.35 25.26 -12.40
CA PRO A 341 -1.73 24.25 -13.37
C PRO A 341 -0.60 23.27 -13.67
N LYS A 342 -0.93 22.00 -13.96
CA LYS A 342 0.06 20.95 -14.22
C LYS A 342 1.09 21.29 -15.29
N ALA A 343 0.68 22.00 -16.35
CA ALA A 343 1.55 22.38 -17.46
C ALA A 343 2.64 23.40 -17.07
N GLU A 344 2.48 24.09 -15.95
CA GLU A 344 3.35 25.18 -15.50
C GLU A 344 4.21 24.81 -14.29
N LEU A 345 4.12 23.57 -13.78
CA LEU A 345 4.82 23.14 -12.56
C LEU A 345 6.35 23.12 -12.69
N SER A 346 6.90 23.11 -13.90
CA SER A 346 8.35 23.17 -14.15
C SER A 346 8.94 24.58 -14.07
N SER A 347 8.10 25.63 -14.06
CA SER A 347 8.56 27.02 -13.95
C SER A 347 8.66 27.42 -12.49
N GLU A 348 9.67 28.25 -12.15
CA GLU A 348 9.80 28.80 -10.79
C GLU A 348 8.54 29.59 -10.39
N ASN A 349 8.05 29.31 -9.18
CA ASN A 349 6.93 30.08 -8.62
C ASN A 349 6.91 30.00 -7.08
N VAL A 350 7.79 30.78 -6.45
CA VAL A 350 7.93 30.83 -4.98
C VAL A 350 6.63 31.29 -4.30
N GLU A 351 5.87 32.19 -4.91
CA GLU A 351 4.61 32.67 -4.33
C GLU A 351 3.53 31.58 -4.29
N ALA A 352 3.44 30.76 -5.34
CA ALA A 352 2.57 29.59 -5.32
C ALA A 352 3.04 28.53 -4.30
N LEU A 353 4.36 28.35 -4.20
CA LEU A 353 4.98 27.47 -3.22
C LEU A 353 4.61 27.89 -1.79
N LYS A 354 4.67 29.18 -1.46
CA LYS A 354 4.23 29.75 -0.18
C LYS A 354 2.75 29.47 0.11
N ARG A 355 1.89 29.52 -0.91
CA ARG A 355 0.47 29.16 -0.73
C ARG A 355 0.25 27.67 -0.53
N GLY A 356 1.04 26.82 -1.19
CA GLY A 356 0.86 25.36 -1.14
C GLY A 356 1.57 24.68 0.02
N ILE A 357 2.53 25.34 0.67
CA ILE A 357 3.32 24.78 1.77
C ILE A 357 2.46 24.32 2.96
N VAL A 358 1.25 24.86 3.10
CA VAL A 358 0.28 24.48 4.14
C VAL A 358 -0.15 23.00 4.04
N ASN A 359 0.01 22.38 2.87
CA ASN A 359 -0.21 20.95 2.72
C ASN A 359 0.89 20.16 3.43
N LEU A 360 2.16 20.52 3.23
CA LEU A 360 3.28 19.94 3.96
C LEU A 360 3.14 20.15 5.48
N GLU A 361 2.77 21.37 5.89
CA GLU A 361 2.52 21.69 7.30
C GLU A 361 1.51 20.73 7.93
N LYS A 362 0.36 20.53 7.29
CA LYS A 362 -0.67 19.65 7.81
C LYS A 362 -0.20 18.19 7.90
N HIS A 363 0.58 17.70 6.94
CA HIS A 363 1.14 16.36 6.99
C HIS A 363 2.18 16.19 8.10
N ILE A 364 3.01 17.20 8.37
CA ILE A 364 3.93 17.20 9.51
C ILE A 364 3.13 17.12 10.82
N GLU A 365 2.14 17.99 11.01
CA GLU A 365 1.27 17.99 12.18
C GLU A 365 0.58 16.63 12.38
N ASN A 366 0.06 16.03 11.30
CA ASN A 366 -0.59 14.73 11.34
C ASN A 366 0.33 13.63 11.88
N LEU A 367 1.56 13.55 11.34
CA LEU A 367 2.53 12.55 11.75
C LEU A 367 3.01 12.77 13.20
N GLN A 368 3.19 14.02 13.62
CA GLN A 368 3.56 14.36 14.99
C GLN A 368 2.52 13.92 16.03
N LYS A 369 1.22 13.86 15.66
CA LYS A 369 0.15 13.36 16.55
C LYS A 369 0.35 11.91 16.97
N TYR A 370 1.01 11.12 16.15
CA TYR A 370 1.35 9.73 16.47
C TYR A 370 2.58 9.58 17.36
N GLY A 371 3.27 10.69 17.69
CA GLY A 371 4.45 10.67 18.55
C GLY A 371 5.72 10.13 17.89
N VAL A 372 5.76 10.05 16.58
CA VAL A 372 6.91 9.55 15.81
C VAL A 372 7.76 10.72 15.28
N PRO A 373 9.10 10.70 15.41
CA PRO A 373 9.96 11.70 14.83
C PRO A 373 9.84 11.79 13.30
N VAL A 374 9.80 13.01 12.76
CA VAL A 374 9.61 13.28 11.33
C VAL A 374 10.86 13.90 10.73
N VAL A 375 11.34 13.33 9.63
CA VAL A 375 12.36 13.90 8.74
C VAL A 375 11.69 14.25 7.43
N VAL A 376 11.78 15.48 6.98
CA VAL A 376 11.25 15.92 5.68
C VAL A 376 12.33 15.77 4.62
N THR A 377 11.98 15.20 3.48
CA THR A 377 12.87 15.16 2.31
C THR A 377 12.19 15.78 1.11
N LEU A 378 12.95 16.55 0.36
CA LEU A 378 12.53 17.07 -0.93
C LEU A 378 13.10 16.17 -2.03
N ASN A 379 12.24 15.41 -2.71
CA ASN A 379 12.62 14.67 -3.92
C ASN A 379 12.82 15.67 -5.05
N SER A 380 14.08 15.95 -5.36
CA SER A 380 14.51 17.04 -6.23
C SER A 380 14.42 16.67 -7.71
N PHE A 381 13.94 17.61 -8.50
CA PHE A 381 13.95 17.56 -9.96
C PHE A 381 14.91 18.61 -10.54
N LEU A 382 15.40 18.39 -11.75
CA LEU A 382 16.32 19.30 -12.44
C LEU A 382 15.74 20.71 -12.66
N THR A 383 14.42 20.85 -12.57
CA THR A 383 13.73 22.14 -12.75
C THR A 383 13.52 22.90 -11.46
N ASP A 384 13.85 22.31 -10.32
CA ASP A 384 13.68 22.96 -9.02
C ASP A 384 14.77 24.01 -8.83
N THR A 385 14.37 25.21 -8.39
CA THR A 385 15.33 26.30 -8.20
C THR A 385 15.85 26.36 -6.77
N LYS A 386 16.97 27.06 -6.60
CA LYS A 386 17.56 27.23 -5.28
C LYS A 386 16.64 27.99 -4.33
N ASP A 387 15.97 29.02 -4.81
CA ASP A 387 15.07 29.86 -4.00
C ASP A 387 13.86 29.05 -3.51
N GLU A 388 13.31 28.17 -4.37
CA GLU A 388 12.23 27.25 -3.99
C GLU A 388 12.69 26.24 -2.93
N THR A 389 13.87 25.68 -3.10
CA THR A 389 14.45 24.70 -2.17
C THR A 389 14.78 25.32 -0.81
N ASP A 390 15.47 26.46 -0.80
CA ASP A 390 15.86 27.19 0.41
C ASP A 390 14.60 27.58 1.23
N PHE A 391 13.52 27.96 0.56
CA PHE A 391 12.26 28.26 1.23
C PHE A 391 11.69 27.05 1.98
N VAL A 392 11.65 25.86 1.33
CA VAL A 392 11.15 24.63 1.98
C VAL A 392 12.05 24.21 3.13
N GLU A 393 13.37 24.29 2.96
CA GLU A 393 14.33 23.98 4.03
C GLU A 393 14.12 24.88 5.25
N GLN A 394 14.02 26.19 5.04
CA GLN A 394 13.78 27.15 6.11
C GLN A 394 12.45 26.88 6.83
N PHE A 395 11.41 26.58 6.07
CA PHE A 395 10.10 26.24 6.60
C PHE A 395 10.14 24.99 7.52
N CYS A 396 10.88 23.95 7.12
CA CYS A 396 11.04 22.72 7.92
C CYS A 396 11.83 23.00 9.22
N LYS A 397 12.90 23.80 9.15
CA LYS A 397 13.70 24.20 10.31
C LYS A 397 12.87 24.96 11.35
N GLU A 398 12.02 25.89 10.91
CA GLU A 398 11.13 26.64 11.79
C GLU A 398 10.11 25.75 12.53
N ARG A 399 9.81 24.56 12.00
CA ARG A 399 8.91 23.58 12.60
C ARG A 399 9.64 22.46 13.35
N GLY A 400 10.95 22.59 13.54
CA GLY A 400 11.78 21.64 14.29
C GLY A 400 11.91 20.28 13.58
N CYS A 401 11.70 20.23 12.26
CA CYS A 401 11.92 19.04 11.44
C CYS A 401 13.33 19.06 10.84
N GLU A 402 14.02 17.92 10.88
CA GLU A 402 15.19 17.70 10.04
C GLU A 402 14.78 17.72 8.57
N PHE A 403 15.67 18.24 7.73
CA PHE A 403 15.43 18.35 6.29
C PHE A 403 16.65 17.88 5.50
N ALA A 404 16.40 17.18 4.38
CA ALA A 404 17.44 16.83 3.41
C ALA A 404 16.89 16.85 1.98
N LEU A 405 17.74 17.21 1.02
CA LEU A 405 17.47 16.98 -0.40
C LEU A 405 17.73 15.52 -0.75
N SER A 406 16.88 14.96 -1.60
CA SER A 406 17.05 13.64 -2.19
C SER A 406 17.24 13.76 -3.70
N GLN A 407 18.37 13.25 -4.20
CA GLN A 407 18.73 13.19 -5.62
C GLN A 407 18.88 11.73 -6.08
N VAL A 408 18.20 10.81 -5.42
CA VAL A 408 18.38 9.37 -5.62
C VAL A 408 17.95 8.89 -7.01
N TRP A 409 17.00 9.57 -7.65
CA TRP A 409 16.61 9.24 -9.03
C TRP A 409 17.78 9.35 -9.99
N GLU A 410 18.58 10.39 -9.86
CA GLU A 410 19.73 10.66 -10.74
C GLU A 410 21.00 9.93 -10.29
N LYS A 411 21.23 9.81 -8.97
CA LYS A 411 22.53 9.41 -8.39
C LYS A 411 22.47 8.12 -7.55
N GLY A 412 21.34 7.42 -7.54
CA GLY A 412 21.18 6.23 -6.71
C GLY A 412 21.43 6.52 -5.22
N GLY A 413 22.05 5.58 -4.52
CA GLY A 413 22.33 5.72 -3.09
C GLY A 413 23.20 6.91 -2.72
N GLU A 414 24.12 7.36 -3.59
CA GLU A 414 24.89 8.58 -3.37
C GLU A 414 24.00 9.81 -3.15
N GLY A 415 22.95 9.93 -3.99
CA GLY A 415 21.99 11.03 -3.89
C GLY A 415 21.12 10.98 -2.63
N GLY A 416 21.16 9.88 -1.87
CA GLY A 416 20.43 9.67 -0.62
C GLY A 416 21.25 9.85 0.65
N ILE A 417 22.57 10.04 0.57
CA ILE A 417 23.45 10.07 1.74
C ILE A 417 23.03 11.16 2.74
N ALA A 418 22.76 12.38 2.26
CA ALA A 418 22.34 13.48 3.14
C ALA A 418 21.04 13.15 3.89
N LEU A 419 20.08 12.49 3.22
CA LEU A 419 18.85 12.02 3.87
C LEU A 419 19.14 10.93 4.90
N ALA A 420 19.97 9.95 4.55
CA ALA A 420 20.34 8.85 5.45
C ALA A 420 21.02 9.37 6.72
N GLU A 421 21.93 10.35 6.62
CA GLU A 421 22.59 10.99 7.77
C GLU A 421 21.57 11.72 8.67
N LYS A 422 20.57 12.41 8.08
CA LYS A 422 19.50 13.05 8.85
C LYS A 422 18.60 12.06 9.56
N VAL A 423 18.29 10.93 8.92
CA VAL A 423 17.51 9.85 9.55
C VAL A 423 18.29 9.23 10.69
N LEU A 424 19.58 8.88 10.48
CA LEU A 424 20.44 8.32 11.54
C LEU A 424 20.55 9.26 12.74
N LYS A 425 20.82 10.55 12.50
CA LYS A 425 20.84 11.56 13.54
C LYS A 425 19.52 11.62 14.31
N THR A 426 18.39 11.59 13.60
CA THR A 426 17.07 11.61 14.24
C THR A 426 16.85 10.39 15.12
N LEU A 427 17.26 9.19 14.68
CA LEU A 427 17.15 7.95 15.44
C LEU A 427 18.04 7.93 16.69
N GLU A 428 19.18 8.65 16.67
CA GLU A 428 20.08 8.79 17.80
C GLU A 428 19.62 9.83 18.83
N GLU A 429 19.05 10.95 18.36
CA GLU A 429 18.72 12.11 19.19
C GLU A 429 17.25 12.11 19.69
N LYS A 430 16.34 11.40 19.01
CA LYS A 430 14.90 11.43 19.30
C LYS A 430 14.36 10.03 19.51
N GLU A 431 13.60 9.84 20.58
CA GLU A 431 12.87 8.61 20.83
C GLU A 431 11.45 8.69 20.24
N SER A 432 10.98 7.58 19.66
CA SER A 432 9.60 7.45 19.21
C SER A 432 8.69 7.11 20.40
N HIS A 433 7.62 7.87 20.54
CA HIS A 433 6.54 7.63 21.48
C HIS A 433 5.26 7.26 20.76
N PHE A 434 5.38 6.36 19.80
CA PHE A 434 4.29 5.96 18.93
C PHE A 434 3.06 5.52 19.69
N LYS A 435 1.91 6.05 19.29
CA LYS A 435 0.58 5.59 19.70
C LYS A 435 -0.40 5.75 18.55
N PRO A 436 -1.37 4.83 18.41
CA PRO A 436 -2.47 5.00 17.48
C PRO A 436 -3.29 6.26 17.77
N LEU A 437 -3.98 6.77 16.75
CA LEU A 437 -4.73 8.03 16.84
C LEU A 437 -5.95 7.95 17.76
N TYR A 438 -6.57 6.77 17.88
CA TYR A 438 -7.78 6.54 18.66
C TYR A 438 -7.76 5.18 19.35
N ASP A 439 -8.53 5.05 20.42
CA ASP A 439 -8.69 3.80 21.16
C ASP A 439 -9.65 2.84 20.44
N SER A 440 -9.38 1.53 20.53
CA SER A 440 -10.22 0.49 19.91
C SER A 440 -11.65 0.43 20.47
N GLU A 441 -11.83 0.85 21.72
CA GLU A 441 -13.12 0.84 22.41
C GLU A 441 -14.10 1.93 21.96
N LEU A 442 -13.64 2.95 21.24
CA LEU A 442 -14.54 3.96 20.67
C LEU A 442 -15.51 3.32 19.67
N SER A 443 -16.71 3.87 19.56
CA SER A 443 -17.67 3.48 18.52
C SER A 443 -17.08 3.73 17.11
N LEU A 444 -17.58 3.03 16.12
CA LEU A 444 -17.12 3.20 14.73
C LEU A 444 -17.32 4.65 14.25
N THR A 445 -18.40 5.30 14.64
CA THR A 445 -18.64 6.72 14.29
C THR A 445 -17.62 7.64 14.94
N GLU A 446 -17.26 7.45 16.21
CA GLU A 446 -16.23 8.24 16.89
C GLU A 446 -14.85 8.05 16.26
N LYS A 447 -14.48 6.82 15.86
CA LYS A 447 -13.23 6.56 15.12
C LYS A 447 -13.19 7.29 13.80
N ILE A 448 -14.27 7.22 13.01
CA ILE A 448 -14.41 7.92 11.72
C ILE A 448 -14.28 9.43 11.91
N GLU A 449 -14.99 9.98 12.90
CA GLU A 449 -14.92 11.41 13.21
C GLU A 449 -13.53 11.84 13.66
N THR A 450 -12.85 11.01 14.45
CA THR A 450 -11.47 11.30 14.89
C THR A 450 -10.53 11.40 13.69
N VAL A 451 -10.55 10.43 12.78
CA VAL A 451 -9.71 10.51 11.56
C VAL A 451 -10.08 11.73 10.71
N ALA A 452 -11.37 11.97 10.48
CA ALA A 452 -11.81 13.10 9.66
C ALA A 452 -11.39 14.46 10.24
N LYS A 453 -11.54 14.66 11.53
CA LYS A 453 -11.20 15.92 12.21
C LYS A 453 -9.68 16.07 12.38
N GLU A 454 -9.03 15.06 12.91
CA GLU A 454 -7.62 15.14 13.30
C GLU A 454 -6.67 15.07 12.10
N ILE A 455 -6.93 14.18 11.14
CA ILE A 455 -6.05 13.96 9.99
C ILE A 455 -6.45 14.85 8.80
N TYR A 456 -7.74 14.89 8.45
CA TYR A 456 -8.19 15.64 7.27
C TYR A 456 -8.45 17.12 7.56
N GLY A 457 -8.72 17.47 8.83
CA GLY A 457 -9.07 18.83 9.22
C GLY A 457 -10.51 19.21 8.89
N ALA A 458 -11.41 18.21 8.80
CA ALA A 458 -12.84 18.42 8.59
C ALA A 458 -13.51 18.98 9.85
N ASP A 459 -14.61 19.72 9.67
CA ASP A 459 -15.43 20.20 10.77
C ASP A 459 -16.32 19.08 11.37
N GLY A 460 -16.62 18.04 10.58
CA GLY A 460 -17.44 16.91 11.00
C GLY A 460 -17.61 15.89 9.88
N VAL A 461 -18.50 14.94 10.14
CA VAL A 461 -18.84 13.85 9.22
C VAL A 461 -20.36 13.78 9.04
N SER A 462 -20.81 13.58 7.82
CA SER A 462 -22.20 13.25 7.50
C SER A 462 -22.29 11.84 6.93
N TYR A 463 -23.39 11.18 7.18
CA TYR A 463 -23.58 9.77 6.83
C TYR A 463 -24.82 9.58 5.96
N ALA A 464 -24.71 8.82 4.90
CA ALA A 464 -25.88 8.29 4.21
C ALA A 464 -26.67 7.34 5.16
N PRO A 465 -28.01 7.31 5.07
CA PRO A 465 -28.80 6.43 5.95
C PRO A 465 -28.41 4.95 5.89
N ALA A 466 -28.04 4.46 4.71
CA ALA A 466 -27.54 3.09 4.52
C ALA A 466 -26.22 2.85 5.27
N ALA A 467 -25.32 3.83 5.26
CA ALA A 467 -24.04 3.75 5.96
C ALA A 467 -24.23 3.67 7.48
N LEU A 468 -25.12 4.47 8.06
CA LEU A 468 -25.45 4.39 9.49
C LEU A 468 -26.06 3.05 9.88
N LYS A 469 -26.94 2.51 9.03
CA LYS A 469 -27.53 1.19 9.25
C LYS A 469 -26.46 0.09 9.27
N GLU A 470 -25.51 0.17 8.33
CA GLU A 470 -24.44 -0.83 8.24
C GLU A 470 -23.43 -0.70 9.39
N LEU A 471 -23.06 0.51 9.81
CA LEU A 471 -22.22 0.73 11.01
C LEU A 471 -22.84 0.06 12.23
N LYS A 472 -24.13 0.30 12.47
CA LYS A 472 -24.83 -0.34 13.57
C LYS A 472 -24.84 -1.87 13.43
N ARG A 473 -25.09 -2.40 12.23
CA ARG A 473 -25.05 -3.84 11.98
C ARG A 473 -23.68 -4.45 12.31
N ILE A 474 -22.60 -3.78 11.92
CA ILE A 474 -21.23 -4.23 12.21
C ILE A 474 -20.97 -4.24 13.73
N GLU A 475 -21.41 -3.21 14.46
CA GLU A 475 -21.32 -3.17 15.92
C GLU A 475 -22.17 -4.27 16.58
N ASP A 476 -23.40 -4.50 16.11
CA ASP A 476 -24.29 -5.57 16.60
C ASP A 476 -23.70 -6.99 16.36
N LEU A 477 -22.84 -7.15 15.35
CA LEU A 477 -22.09 -8.38 15.06
C LEU A 477 -20.82 -8.53 15.93
N GLY A 478 -20.57 -7.60 16.86
CA GLY A 478 -19.41 -7.64 17.75
C GLY A 478 -18.09 -7.19 17.11
N MET A 479 -18.14 -6.46 15.98
CA MET A 479 -16.97 -5.96 15.26
C MET A 479 -16.72 -4.47 15.48
N GLY A 480 -17.31 -3.86 16.50
CA GLY A 480 -17.15 -2.44 16.82
C GLY A 480 -15.72 -2.03 17.22
N GLU A 481 -14.91 -2.97 17.70
CA GLU A 481 -13.51 -2.71 18.05
C GLU A 481 -12.56 -2.62 16.83
N PHE A 482 -13.00 -3.02 15.66
CA PHE A 482 -12.17 -2.94 14.46
C PHE A 482 -11.74 -1.50 14.16
N PRO A 483 -10.50 -1.28 13.71
CA PRO A 483 -10.09 0.01 13.17
C PRO A 483 -10.85 0.36 11.89
N VAL A 484 -10.94 1.65 11.59
CA VAL A 484 -11.58 2.14 10.38
C VAL A 484 -10.56 2.37 9.26
N CYS A 485 -10.93 1.97 8.06
CA CYS A 485 -10.14 2.16 6.84
C CYS A 485 -10.87 3.16 5.94
N MET A 486 -10.46 4.43 5.99
CA MET A 486 -11.09 5.48 5.21
C MET A 486 -10.72 5.37 3.74
N ALA A 487 -11.71 5.08 2.90
CA ALA A 487 -11.57 5.04 1.45
C ALA A 487 -11.91 6.41 0.85
N LYS A 488 -10.89 7.17 0.48
CA LYS A 488 -10.96 8.58 0.09
C LYS A 488 -10.09 8.85 -1.13
N THR A 489 -10.33 9.96 -1.82
CA THR A 489 -9.41 10.45 -2.86
C THR A 489 -8.01 10.68 -2.29
N GLN A 490 -6.99 10.34 -3.05
CA GLN A 490 -5.59 10.57 -2.67
C GLN A 490 -5.08 12.00 -2.95
N TYR A 491 -5.83 12.78 -3.71
CA TYR A 491 -5.37 14.08 -4.23
C TYR A 491 -5.69 15.28 -3.33
N SER A 492 -6.38 15.07 -2.24
CA SER A 492 -6.75 16.13 -1.30
C SER A 492 -6.82 15.58 0.12
N LEU A 493 -6.64 16.44 1.12
CA LEU A 493 -7.01 16.13 2.51
C LEU A 493 -8.53 15.98 2.69
N SER A 494 -9.34 16.63 1.84
CA SER A 494 -10.79 16.46 1.80
C SER A 494 -11.20 15.22 1.00
N ASP A 495 -12.46 14.83 1.07
CA ASP A 495 -13.11 13.86 0.18
C ASP A 495 -13.44 14.43 -1.22
N ASP A 496 -13.21 15.74 -1.43
CA ASP A 496 -13.30 16.43 -2.70
C ASP A 496 -11.90 16.71 -3.26
N GLN A 497 -11.54 16.03 -4.36
CA GLN A 497 -10.21 16.13 -4.98
C GLN A 497 -9.88 17.50 -5.55
N THR A 498 -10.86 18.41 -5.68
CA THR A 498 -10.65 19.77 -6.18
C THR A 498 -10.17 20.75 -5.10
N LYS A 499 -10.32 20.36 -3.83
CA LYS A 499 -9.89 21.16 -2.67
C LYS A 499 -8.43 20.92 -2.36
N LEU A 500 -7.55 21.72 -2.92
CA LEU A 500 -6.09 21.62 -2.78
C LEU A 500 -5.57 22.30 -1.50
N GLY A 501 -4.30 22.07 -1.18
CA GLY A 501 -3.61 22.68 -0.05
C GLY A 501 -4.07 22.12 1.30
N ARG A 502 -4.60 22.99 2.15
CA ARG A 502 -5.15 22.64 3.48
C ARG A 502 -6.60 23.13 3.57
N PRO A 503 -7.55 22.36 3.02
CA PRO A 503 -8.96 22.74 3.04
C PRO A 503 -9.49 22.88 4.47
N ARG A 504 -10.44 23.81 4.66
CA ARG A 504 -11.13 24.08 5.93
C ARG A 504 -12.62 24.30 5.67
N GLY A 505 -13.45 24.21 6.69
CA GLY A 505 -14.89 24.47 6.57
C GLY A 505 -15.60 23.43 5.73
N PHE A 506 -15.23 22.15 5.83
CA PHE A 506 -15.84 21.07 5.08
C PHE A 506 -16.26 19.91 5.98
N THR A 507 -17.25 19.17 5.53
CA THR A 507 -17.77 17.96 6.16
C THR A 507 -17.48 16.77 5.26
N VAL A 508 -16.88 15.71 5.79
CA VAL A 508 -16.65 14.46 5.07
C VAL A 508 -17.97 13.71 4.90
N GLN A 509 -18.25 13.23 3.70
CA GLN A 509 -19.49 12.50 3.39
C GLN A 509 -19.24 11.00 3.28
N VAL A 510 -19.70 10.24 4.27
CA VAL A 510 -19.70 8.78 4.23
C VAL A 510 -20.89 8.26 3.44
N ARG A 511 -20.63 7.61 2.32
CA ARG A 511 -21.64 7.09 1.39
C ARG A 511 -22.00 5.64 1.66
N GLU A 512 -20.99 4.84 1.93
CA GLU A 512 -21.10 3.40 2.09
C GLU A 512 -20.11 2.94 3.17
N VAL A 513 -20.47 1.89 3.87
CA VAL A 513 -19.60 1.21 4.83
C VAL A 513 -19.74 -0.30 4.59
N TYR A 514 -18.64 -1.02 4.72
CA TYR A 514 -18.65 -2.48 4.74
C TYR A 514 -17.51 -3.01 5.60
N VAL A 515 -17.65 -4.23 6.10
CA VAL A 515 -16.63 -4.86 6.91
C VAL A 515 -15.79 -5.83 6.09
N SER A 516 -14.46 -5.75 6.23
CA SER A 516 -13.51 -6.77 5.81
C SER A 516 -13.20 -7.63 7.04
N ALA A 517 -14.10 -8.59 7.33
CA ALA A 517 -14.12 -9.32 8.60
C ALA A 517 -12.87 -10.20 8.80
N GLY A 518 -12.37 -10.80 7.73
CA GLY A 518 -11.12 -11.58 7.76
C GLY A 518 -9.88 -10.70 7.93
N ALA A 519 -9.86 -9.55 7.27
CA ALA A 519 -8.79 -8.57 7.45
C ALA A 519 -8.85 -7.89 8.83
N GLY A 520 -10.05 -7.71 9.39
CA GLY A 520 -10.26 -7.15 10.72
C GLY A 520 -10.32 -5.62 10.73
N PHE A 521 -10.89 -5.00 9.71
CA PHE A 521 -11.14 -3.55 9.66
C PHE A 521 -12.47 -3.22 8.96
N VAL A 522 -12.97 -2.03 9.21
CA VAL A 522 -14.20 -1.51 8.59
C VAL A 522 -13.83 -0.49 7.52
N VAL A 523 -14.26 -0.74 6.28
CA VAL A 523 -14.02 0.19 5.17
C VAL A 523 -15.12 1.24 5.13
N VAL A 524 -14.71 2.50 5.11
CA VAL A 524 -15.59 3.67 5.14
C VAL A 524 -15.41 4.44 3.84
N VAL A 525 -16.37 4.34 2.93
CA VAL A 525 -16.28 4.91 1.59
C VAL A 525 -16.79 6.34 1.57
N THR A 526 -15.91 7.26 1.18
CA THR A 526 -16.22 8.67 0.95
C THR A 526 -16.01 9.02 -0.51
N GLY A 527 -16.84 9.85 -1.09
CA GLY A 527 -16.68 10.26 -2.48
C GLY A 527 -16.81 9.10 -3.50
N ALA A 528 -16.26 9.25 -4.70
CA ALA A 528 -16.33 8.27 -5.78
C ALA A 528 -15.06 7.39 -5.81
N ILE A 529 -15.03 6.35 -5.00
CA ILE A 529 -13.94 5.38 -4.98
C ILE A 529 -14.26 4.18 -5.86
N MET A 530 -13.30 3.77 -6.69
CA MET A 530 -13.45 2.64 -7.62
C MET A 530 -12.55 1.49 -7.19
N THR A 531 -13.17 0.32 -6.98
CA THR A 531 -12.46 -0.94 -6.66
C THR A 531 -12.07 -1.74 -7.90
N MET A 532 -12.57 -1.35 -9.08
CA MET A 532 -12.15 -1.84 -10.39
C MET A 532 -11.82 -0.63 -11.27
N PRO A 533 -10.54 -0.26 -11.39
CA PRO A 533 -10.10 0.79 -12.30
C PRO A 533 -10.41 0.47 -13.76
N GLY A 534 -10.32 1.43 -14.63
CA GLY A 534 -10.45 1.21 -16.07
C GLY A 534 -9.30 1.85 -16.81
N LEU A 535 -8.90 1.24 -17.91
CA LEU A 535 -7.86 1.78 -18.78
C LEU A 535 -8.19 3.21 -19.22
N GLY A 536 -7.18 4.07 -19.20
CA GLY A 536 -7.30 5.46 -19.66
C GLY A 536 -7.39 5.57 -21.19
N LYS A 537 -7.55 6.79 -21.69
CA LYS A 537 -7.61 7.06 -23.14
C LYS A 537 -6.31 6.64 -23.88
N LYS A 538 -5.16 6.73 -23.21
CA LYS A 538 -3.86 6.29 -23.69
C LYS A 538 -3.22 5.45 -22.59
N PRO A 539 -3.57 4.16 -22.49
CA PRO A 539 -2.98 3.29 -21.48
C PRO A 539 -1.51 3.04 -21.77
N ALA A 540 -0.73 2.74 -20.73
CA ALA A 540 0.69 2.39 -20.84
C ALA A 540 0.91 1.19 -21.79
N ALA A 541 -0.04 0.27 -21.83
CA ALA A 541 -0.03 -0.88 -22.74
C ALA A 541 0.23 -0.54 -24.22
N TYR A 542 -0.12 0.66 -24.68
CA TYR A 542 0.15 1.07 -26.07
C TYR A 542 1.63 1.29 -26.37
N GLY A 543 2.44 1.52 -25.35
CA GLY A 543 3.88 1.75 -25.49
C GLY A 543 4.75 0.57 -25.09
N ILE A 544 4.16 -0.48 -24.50
CA ILE A 544 4.88 -1.69 -24.09
C ILE A 544 4.98 -2.65 -25.27
N ASP A 545 6.18 -3.14 -25.54
CA ASP A 545 6.46 -4.11 -26.62
C ASP A 545 7.56 -5.09 -26.20
N VAL A 546 7.71 -6.15 -26.95
CA VAL A 546 8.79 -7.14 -26.79
C VAL A 546 9.41 -7.45 -28.14
N SER A 547 10.74 -7.37 -28.25
CA SER A 547 11.46 -7.69 -29.49
C SER A 547 11.44 -9.18 -29.78
N ASP A 548 11.85 -9.56 -31.01
CA ASP A 548 11.98 -10.97 -31.43
C ASP A 548 13.01 -11.73 -30.56
N GLU A 549 13.95 -11.02 -29.94
CA GLU A 549 14.93 -11.56 -28.99
C GLU A 549 14.42 -11.62 -27.54
N GLY A 550 13.17 -11.21 -27.29
CA GLY A 550 12.56 -11.23 -25.98
C GLY A 550 12.89 -10.04 -25.07
N VAL A 551 13.42 -8.94 -25.61
CA VAL A 551 13.72 -7.72 -24.85
C VAL A 551 12.48 -6.85 -24.75
N ILE A 552 12.05 -6.54 -23.51
CA ILE A 552 10.88 -5.71 -23.25
C ILE A 552 11.26 -4.23 -23.36
N THR A 553 10.37 -3.45 -23.96
CA THR A 553 10.49 -1.99 -24.06
C THR A 553 9.20 -1.31 -23.58
N GLY A 554 9.29 -0.05 -23.19
CA GLY A 554 8.12 0.75 -22.81
C GLY A 554 7.50 0.40 -21.45
N LEU A 555 8.10 -0.52 -20.70
CA LEU A 555 7.70 -0.83 -19.34
C LEU A 555 8.37 0.19 -18.39
N PHE A 556 7.84 1.43 -18.37
CA PHE A 556 8.32 2.64 -17.65
C PHE A 556 9.64 3.27 -18.12
#